data_13b2060dc1bf65f7cb380eca991ca80c
#
_entry.id   13b2060dc1bf65f7cb380eca991ca80c
#
_cell.length_a   1.000
_cell.length_b   1.000
_cell.length_c   1.000
_cell.angle_alpha   90.00
_cell.angle_beta   90.00
_cell.angle_gamma   90.00
#
_symmetry.space_group_name_H-M   'P 1'
#
loop_
_entity.id
_entity.type
_entity.pdbx_description
1 polymer ?
#
loop_
_entity_poly.entity_id
_entity_poly.type
_entity_poly.pdbx_seq_one_letter_code
_entity_poly.pdbx_strand_id
1 'polypeptide(L)'
;MAVNGILGIKLGMTQVFAEDGTAVPCTVLQAGPCVVVQRRTRDKDGYDAVQLGLVEFIKPQRINKALTGHFKKAGVAPMRYLGEVRLQDAKDETKPGDRVLVDGFQVGEYVDVSGVSKGKGFQGGVKRWHYGGGEASHGSMFHRAPGGIGASSFPSRVWLGQHFPGHMGNERKTSKTLRVVKIDSDENLLLVRGAVPGPSGAYIYISRAKKQKKAPQVAPAKAKPAKK
;
A
#
# COMPACT_ATOMS: atom_id res chain seq x y z
N MET A 1 -4.48 15.98 13.63
CA MET A 1 -4.17 16.22 12.21
C MET A 1 -5.07 15.32 11.37
N ALA A 2 -5.81 15.87 10.44
CA ALA A 2 -6.79 15.12 9.66
C ALA A 2 -6.24 14.59 8.31
N VAL A 3 -4.92 14.57 8.13
CA VAL A 3 -4.31 13.91 6.98
C VAL A 3 -4.49 12.39 7.11
N ASN A 4 -5.34 11.84 6.26
CA ASN A 4 -5.83 10.46 6.36
C ASN A 4 -4.85 9.41 5.80
N GLY A 5 -3.61 9.79 5.52
CA GLY A 5 -2.59 8.91 4.97
C GLY A 5 -1.19 9.49 5.06
N ILE A 6 -0.20 8.62 4.92
CA ILE A 6 1.22 8.92 4.99
C ILE A 6 1.99 8.14 3.92
N LEU A 7 3.10 8.69 3.48
CA LEU A 7 4.05 8.00 2.60
C LEU A 7 5.08 7.25 3.44
N GLY A 8 5.58 6.15 2.91
CA GLY A 8 6.59 5.37 3.61
C GLY A 8 7.37 4.43 2.72
N ILE A 9 8.23 3.65 3.33
CA ILE A 9 9.07 2.64 2.69
C ILE A 9 8.79 1.29 3.35
N LYS A 10 8.66 0.24 2.56
CA LYS A 10 8.61 -1.13 3.04
C LYS A 10 10.02 -1.59 3.42
N LEU A 11 10.28 -1.88 4.69
CA LEU A 11 11.57 -2.40 5.13
C LEU A 11 11.66 -3.92 4.91
N GLY A 12 10.68 -4.67 5.39
CA GLY A 12 10.71 -6.11 5.29
C GLY A 12 9.53 -6.77 5.97
N MET A 13 9.64 -8.08 6.23
CA MET A 13 8.66 -8.84 7.00
C MET A 13 9.33 -9.50 8.19
N THR A 14 8.59 -9.57 9.29
CA THR A 14 8.98 -10.24 10.54
C THR A 14 7.77 -10.91 11.16
N GLN A 15 7.96 -11.54 12.29
CA GLN A 15 6.87 -12.03 13.13
C GLN A 15 6.96 -11.40 14.52
N VAL A 16 5.81 -11.17 15.13
CA VAL A 16 5.66 -10.67 16.49
C VAL A 16 4.82 -11.69 17.25
N PHE A 17 5.21 -11.99 18.47
CA PHE A 17 4.42 -12.86 19.33
C PHE A 17 3.45 -12.03 20.14
N ALA A 18 2.18 -12.41 20.12
CA ALA A 18 1.14 -11.81 20.94
C ALA A 18 1.24 -12.37 22.40
N GLU A 19 0.56 -11.75 23.32
CA GLU A 19 0.57 -12.15 24.75
C GLU A 19 0.08 -13.59 24.96
N ASP A 20 -0.76 -14.11 24.07
CA ASP A 20 -1.27 -15.48 24.06
C ASP A 20 -0.27 -16.48 23.42
N GLY A 21 0.95 -16.06 23.06
CA GLY A 21 1.95 -16.86 22.38
C GLY A 21 1.72 -17.05 20.88
N THR A 22 0.66 -16.51 20.30
CA THR A 22 0.37 -16.63 18.87
C THR A 22 1.37 -15.83 18.03
N ALA A 23 2.00 -16.49 17.06
CA ALA A 23 2.87 -15.82 16.09
C ALA A 23 2.06 -15.02 15.06
N VAL A 24 2.25 -13.72 15.02
CA VAL A 24 1.58 -12.80 14.08
C VAL A 24 2.57 -12.37 13.01
N PRO A 25 2.39 -12.77 11.73
CA PRO A 25 3.25 -12.30 10.65
C PRO A 25 2.98 -10.82 10.37
N CYS A 26 4.03 -10.02 10.39
CA CYS A 26 3.95 -8.58 10.23
C CYS A 26 4.89 -8.07 9.13
N THR A 27 4.45 -7.04 8.41
CA THR A 27 5.33 -6.24 7.56
C THR A 27 5.74 -4.99 8.33
N VAL A 28 7.03 -4.69 8.33
CA VAL A 28 7.61 -3.48 8.92
C VAL A 28 7.66 -2.40 7.85
N LEU A 29 7.04 -1.28 8.15
CA LEU A 29 6.95 -0.11 7.29
C LEU A 29 7.59 1.07 8.01
N GLN A 30 8.47 1.79 7.35
CA GLN A 30 8.90 3.10 7.78
C GLN A 30 7.87 4.11 7.29
N ALA A 31 7.06 4.65 8.18
CA ALA A 31 5.94 5.55 7.88
C ALA A 31 6.34 7.00 8.16
N GLY A 32 6.91 7.66 7.17
CA GLY A 32 7.43 9.02 7.31
C GLY A 32 8.89 9.06 7.80
N PRO A 33 9.35 10.20 8.34
CA PRO A 33 8.62 11.46 8.45
C PRO A 33 8.26 12.05 7.09
N CYS A 34 7.07 12.66 6.98
CA CYS A 34 6.62 13.35 5.78
C CYS A 34 6.46 14.85 6.05
N VAL A 35 6.63 15.66 5.02
CA VAL A 35 6.39 17.11 5.08
C VAL A 35 5.37 17.50 4.02
N VAL A 36 4.49 18.42 4.39
CA VAL A 36 3.51 19.00 3.48
C VAL A 36 4.20 19.95 2.52
N VAL A 37 4.15 19.66 1.23
CA VAL A 37 4.76 20.48 0.18
C VAL A 37 3.74 21.45 -0.41
N GLN A 38 2.52 21.01 -0.65
CA GLN A 38 1.48 21.83 -1.24
C GLN A 38 0.10 21.43 -0.69
N ARG A 39 -0.76 22.41 -0.48
CA ARG A 39 -2.18 22.19 -0.25
C ARG A 39 -2.95 22.51 -1.53
N ARG A 40 -3.83 21.61 -1.93
CA ARG A 40 -4.82 21.80 -3.00
C ARG A 40 -6.16 22.12 -2.37
N THR A 41 -6.87 23.09 -2.94
CA THR A 41 -8.17 23.54 -2.46
C THR A 41 -9.21 23.41 -3.57
N ARG A 42 -10.46 23.18 -3.16
CA ARG A 42 -11.57 22.99 -4.08
C ARG A 42 -11.77 24.17 -5.04
N ASP A 43 -11.52 25.39 -4.56
CA ASP A 43 -11.71 26.62 -5.34
C ASP A 43 -10.71 26.77 -6.49
N LYS A 44 -9.46 26.29 -6.30
CA LYS A 44 -8.38 26.43 -7.29
C LYS A 44 -8.15 25.18 -8.11
N ASP A 45 -8.20 24.01 -7.45
CA ASP A 45 -7.78 22.72 -8.01
C ASP A 45 -8.98 21.78 -8.26
N GLY A 46 -10.20 22.13 -7.79
CA GLY A 46 -11.41 21.33 -7.91
C GLY A 46 -11.55 20.21 -6.86
N TYR A 47 -10.56 20.02 -5.97
CA TYR A 47 -10.59 19.04 -4.90
C TYR A 47 -9.67 19.42 -3.74
N ASP A 48 -9.96 18.88 -2.55
CA ASP A 48 -9.16 19.09 -1.35
C ASP A 48 -8.17 17.94 -1.16
N ALA A 49 -6.87 18.28 -1.19
CA ALA A 49 -5.79 17.34 -0.99
C ALA A 49 -4.54 18.02 -0.44
N VAL A 50 -3.64 17.21 0.11
CA VAL A 50 -2.33 17.64 0.56
C VAL A 50 -1.28 16.81 -0.18
N GLN A 51 -0.31 17.50 -0.80
CA GLN A 51 0.86 16.85 -1.36
C GLN A 51 1.89 16.68 -0.23
N LEU A 52 2.21 15.42 0.06
CA LEU A 52 3.22 15.03 1.01
C LEU A 52 4.53 14.69 0.29
N GLY A 53 5.64 15.07 0.89
CA GLY A 53 6.97 14.61 0.52
C GLY A 53 7.56 13.73 1.62
N LEU A 54 8.10 12.57 1.25
CA LEU A 54 8.83 11.71 2.18
C LEU A 54 10.23 12.28 2.39
N VAL A 55 10.61 12.53 3.64
CA VAL A 55 11.93 13.08 4.00
C VAL A 55 12.98 12.00 3.77
N GLU A 56 13.73 12.19 2.70
CA GLU A 56 14.83 11.32 2.31
C GLU A 56 15.95 12.19 1.73
N PHE A 57 17.20 11.85 2.05
CA PHE A 57 18.34 12.60 1.52
C PHE A 57 18.47 12.43 0.00
N ILE A 58 18.50 13.56 -0.71
CA ILE A 58 18.76 13.60 -2.16
C ILE A 58 19.95 14.49 -2.45
N LYS A 59 20.85 14.00 -3.29
CA LYS A 59 21.95 14.82 -3.83
C LYS A 59 21.36 15.97 -4.68
N PRO A 60 21.70 17.24 -4.40
CA PRO A 60 21.14 18.39 -5.13
C PRO A 60 21.26 18.30 -6.66
N GLN A 61 22.34 17.68 -7.15
CA GLN A 61 22.60 17.49 -8.58
C GLN A 61 21.57 16.60 -9.29
N ARG A 62 20.79 15.79 -8.54
CA ARG A 62 19.75 14.90 -9.09
C ARG A 62 18.37 15.56 -9.18
N ILE A 63 18.27 16.83 -8.80
CA ILE A 63 17.00 17.57 -8.77
C ILE A 63 16.99 18.54 -9.95
N ASN A 64 15.93 18.47 -10.75
CA ASN A 64 15.76 19.40 -11.85
C ASN A 64 15.31 20.80 -11.35
N LYS A 65 15.54 21.84 -12.18
CA LYS A 65 15.19 23.23 -11.83
C LYS A 65 13.70 23.42 -11.53
N ALA A 66 12.81 22.69 -12.20
CA ALA A 66 11.37 22.77 -11.98
C ALA A 66 10.99 22.30 -10.57
N LEU A 67 11.49 21.13 -10.13
CA LEU A 67 11.25 20.63 -8.78
C LEU A 67 11.91 21.54 -7.72
N THR A 68 13.11 22.08 -7.99
CA THR A 68 13.74 23.04 -7.09
C THR A 68 12.87 24.27 -6.87
N GLY A 69 12.25 24.80 -7.95
CA GLY A 69 11.30 25.91 -7.85
C GLY A 69 10.06 25.55 -7.02
N HIS A 70 9.53 24.34 -7.22
CA HIS A 70 8.37 23.84 -6.47
C HIS A 70 8.64 23.77 -4.96
N PHE A 71 9.77 23.18 -4.55
CA PHE A 71 10.16 23.09 -3.13
C PHE A 71 10.51 24.45 -2.52
N LYS A 72 11.18 25.34 -3.30
CA LYS A 72 11.45 26.72 -2.85
C LYS A 72 10.16 27.49 -2.56
N LYS A 73 9.11 27.34 -3.38
CA LYS A 73 7.81 27.98 -3.14
C LYS A 73 7.16 27.51 -1.84
N ALA A 74 7.37 26.24 -1.49
CA ALA A 74 6.87 25.66 -0.23
C ALA A 74 7.77 25.93 0.98
N GLY A 75 8.99 26.45 0.78
CA GLY A 75 9.97 26.69 1.86
C GLY A 75 10.52 25.39 2.47
N VAL A 76 10.50 24.27 1.73
CA VAL A 76 10.92 22.94 2.21
C VAL A 76 12.12 22.40 1.46
N ALA A 77 12.87 21.52 2.09
CA ALA A 77 13.98 20.81 1.45
C ALA A 77 13.46 19.90 0.32
N PRO A 78 14.24 19.70 -0.74
CA PRO A 78 13.87 18.81 -1.84
C PRO A 78 13.71 17.36 -1.38
N MET A 79 12.66 16.69 -1.88
CA MET A 79 12.32 15.31 -1.55
C MET A 79 12.16 14.48 -2.82
N ARG A 80 12.50 13.18 -2.73
CA ARG A 80 12.47 12.28 -3.88
C ARG A 80 11.07 11.77 -4.20
N TYR A 81 10.34 11.39 -3.17
CA TYR A 81 9.03 10.78 -3.32
C TYR A 81 7.94 11.75 -2.88
N LEU A 82 7.09 12.11 -3.82
CA LEU A 82 5.91 12.95 -3.62
C LEU A 82 4.65 12.13 -3.86
N GLY A 83 3.65 12.35 -3.04
CA GLY A 83 2.34 11.72 -3.20
C GLY A 83 1.23 12.61 -2.67
N GLU A 84 0.05 12.51 -3.25
CA GLU A 84 -1.12 13.28 -2.80
C GLU A 84 -2.02 12.43 -1.93
N VAL A 85 -2.46 13.02 -0.82
CA VAL A 85 -3.43 12.47 0.12
C VAL A 85 -4.67 13.33 0.09
N ARG A 86 -5.82 12.75 -0.24
CA ARG A 86 -7.10 13.48 -0.18
C ARG A 86 -7.49 13.72 1.27
N LEU A 87 -7.91 14.94 1.57
CA LEU A 87 -8.50 15.30 2.85
C LEU A 87 -9.96 14.83 2.89
N GLN A 88 -10.40 14.38 4.05
CA GLN A 88 -11.81 14.03 4.27
C GLN A 88 -12.62 15.28 4.64
N ASP A 89 -12.01 16.15 5.43
CA ASP A 89 -12.63 17.39 5.89
C ASP A 89 -11.97 18.61 5.22
N ALA A 90 -12.77 19.44 4.55
CA ALA A 90 -12.31 20.68 3.93
C ALA A 90 -11.79 21.73 4.96
N LYS A 91 -12.14 21.55 6.24
CA LYS A 91 -11.77 22.46 7.36
C LYS A 91 -10.34 22.25 7.89
N ASP A 92 -9.62 21.29 7.34
CA ASP A 92 -8.24 21.05 7.77
C ASP A 92 -7.33 22.21 7.38
N GLU A 93 -6.76 22.88 8.36
CA GLU A 93 -5.84 24.01 8.19
C GLU A 93 -4.37 23.58 7.99
N THR A 94 -4.12 22.41 7.42
CA THR A 94 -2.77 21.93 7.15
C THR A 94 -2.03 22.89 6.21
N LYS A 95 -0.87 23.38 6.62
CA LYS A 95 -0.06 24.35 5.88
C LYS A 95 1.16 23.70 5.23
N PRO A 96 1.70 24.26 4.12
CA PRO A 96 3.00 23.85 3.61
C PRO A 96 4.07 24.00 4.70
N GLY A 97 4.94 23.00 4.85
CA GLY A 97 5.96 22.92 5.89
C GLY A 97 5.58 22.09 7.11
N ASP A 98 4.30 21.80 7.34
CA ASP A 98 3.86 20.96 8.45
C ASP A 98 4.41 19.54 8.33
N ARG A 99 4.76 18.93 9.47
CA ARG A 99 5.25 17.55 9.54
C ARG A 99 4.10 16.57 9.80
N VAL A 100 4.08 15.48 9.08
CA VAL A 100 3.16 14.36 9.28
C VAL A 100 3.98 13.15 9.72
N LEU A 101 3.71 12.67 10.93
CA LEU A 101 4.40 11.56 11.57
C LEU A 101 3.48 10.35 11.74
N VAL A 102 4.06 9.23 12.15
CA VAL A 102 3.36 7.96 12.38
C VAL A 102 2.34 8.04 13.53
N ASP A 103 2.50 8.99 14.44
CA ASP A 103 1.64 9.19 15.64
C ASP A 103 0.15 9.43 15.31
N GLY A 104 -0.15 9.75 14.05
CA GLY A 104 -1.52 9.85 13.57
C GLY A 104 -2.29 8.54 13.54
N PHE A 105 -1.62 7.38 13.63
CA PHE A 105 -2.23 6.05 13.64
C PHE A 105 -2.34 5.50 15.05
N GLN A 106 -3.23 4.52 15.25
CA GLN A 106 -3.41 3.85 16.54
C GLN A 106 -3.22 2.34 16.42
N VAL A 107 -2.69 1.72 17.47
CA VAL A 107 -2.57 0.25 17.55
C VAL A 107 -3.98 -0.38 17.50
N GLY A 108 -4.14 -1.38 16.67
CA GLY A 108 -5.43 -2.04 16.45
C GLY A 108 -6.28 -1.42 15.33
N GLU A 109 -5.94 -0.23 14.84
CA GLU A 109 -6.59 0.42 13.71
C GLU A 109 -6.36 -0.38 12.41
N TYR A 110 -7.26 -0.22 11.45
CA TYR A 110 -7.13 -0.83 10.12
C TYR A 110 -6.66 0.19 9.10
N VAL A 111 -5.66 -0.22 8.31
CA VAL A 111 -5.04 0.60 7.26
C VAL A 111 -5.10 -0.11 5.91
N ASP A 112 -5.16 0.69 4.85
CA ASP A 112 -5.02 0.25 3.47
C ASP A 112 -3.62 0.67 2.98
N VAL A 113 -2.83 -0.27 2.48
CA VAL A 113 -1.47 -0.01 2.01
C VAL A 113 -1.37 -0.27 0.52
N SER A 114 -1.05 0.78 -0.23
CA SER A 114 -0.85 0.75 -1.68
C SER A 114 0.63 0.81 -2.01
N GLY A 115 1.06 -0.01 -2.95
CA GLY A 115 2.43 -0.01 -3.45
C GLY A 115 2.50 -0.64 -4.84
N VAL A 116 3.66 -0.54 -5.48
CA VAL A 116 3.92 -1.18 -6.77
C VAL A 116 4.33 -2.62 -6.52
N SER A 117 3.61 -3.57 -7.09
CA SER A 117 3.89 -5.01 -6.95
C SER A 117 5.18 -5.40 -7.67
N LYS A 118 5.81 -6.50 -7.24
CA LYS A 118 7.00 -7.04 -7.92
C LYS A 118 6.65 -7.39 -9.37
N GLY A 119 7.45 -6.90 -10.32
CA GLY A 119 7.32 -7.26 -11.73
C GLY A 119 7.61 -8.75 -11.95
N LYS A 120 6.86 -9.37 -12.85
CA LYS A 120 7.03 -10.77 -13.25
C LYS A 120 7.25 -10.92 -14.75
N GLY A 121 7.35 -9.80 -15.48
CA GLY A 121 7.50 -9.78 -16.93
C GLY A 121 6.28 -10.31 -17.66
N PHE A 122 6.46 -10.80 -18.89
CA PHE A 122 5.41 -11.42 -19.67
C PHE A 122 5.14 -12.83 -19.15
N GLN A 123 3.90 -13.14 -18.80
CA GLN A 123 3.50 -14.44 -18.25
C GLN A 123 2.38 -15.08 -19.08
N GLY A 124 2.45 -16.41 -19.19
CA GLY A 124 1.41 -17.23 -19.81
C GLY A 124 0.17 -17.38 -18.92
N GLY A 125 -0.89 -17.96 -19.52
CA GLY A 125 -2.19 -18.14 -18.88
C GLY A 125 -2.15 -18.94 -17.57
N VAL A 126 -1.30 -19.94 -17.48
CA VAL A 126 -1.15 -20.78 -16.26
C VAL A 126 -0.71 -19.93 -15.06
N LYS A 127 0.32 -19.11 -15.21
CA LYS A 127 0.81 -18.29 -14.08
C LYS A 127 0.00 -17.03 -13.85
N ARG A 128 -0.47 -16.40 -14.91
CA ARG A 128 -1.19 -15.11 -14.81
C ARG A 128 -2.64 -15.28 -14.36
N TRP A 129 -3.32 -16.33 -14.86
CA TRP A 129 -4.75 -16.54 -14.69
C TRP A 129 -5.12 -17.87 -14.04
N HIS A 130 -4.12 -18.65 -13.63
CA HIS A 130 -4.29 -19.96 -12.97
C HIS A 130 -5.02 -20.99 -13.85
N TYR A 131 -4.77 -20.98 -15.15
CA TYR A 131 -5.28 -22.02 -16.06
C TYR A 131 -4.72 -23.38 -15.69
N GLY A 132 -5.57 -24.41 -15.74
CA GLY A 132 -5.16 -25.79 -15.45
C GLY A 132 -4.13 -26.34 -16.43
N GLY A 133 -4.22 -25.95 -17.69
CA GLY A 133 -3.43 -26.55 -18.77
C GLY A 133 -3.95 -27.93 -19.17
N GLY A 134 -3.16 -28.66 -19.94
CA GLY A 134 -3.43 -30.05 -20.33
C GLY A 134 -2.71 -31.06 -19.41
N GLU A 135 -2.95 -32.34 -19.70
CA GLU A 135 -2.33 -33.44 -18.94
C GLU A 135 -0.81 -33.46 -19.09
N ALA A 136 -0.11 -33.85 -18.02
CA ALA A 136 1.34 -33.92 -18.01
C ALA A 136 1.90 -35.24 -18.59
N SER A 137 1.07 -36.29 -18.68
CA SER A 137 1.42 -37.64 -19.10
C SER A 137 0.41 -38.21 -20.12
N HIS A 138 0.36 -39.51 -20.31
CA HIS A 138 -0.51 -40.22 -21.26
C HIS A 138 -0.38 -39.74 -22.70
N GLY A 139 0.84 -39.36 -23.15
CA GLY A 139 1.12 -38.93 -24.51
C GLY A 139 0.55 -37.57 -24.91
N SER A 140 0.12 -36.76 -23.95
CA SER A 140 -0.38 -35.42 -24.22
C SER A 140 0.70 -34.55 -24.86
N MET A 141 0.36 -33.87 -25.95
CA MET A 141 1.19 -32.83 -26.58
C MET A 141 0.77 -31.41 -26.14
N PHE A 142 -0.29 -31.31 -25.36
CA PHE A 142 -0.87 -30.07 -24.86
C PHE A 142 -0.60 -29.93 -23.35
N HIS A 143 0.28 -29.03 -22.95
CA HIS A 143 0.65 -28.88 -21.54
C HIS A 143 0.28 -27.51 -20.97
N ARG A 144 0.82 -26.43 -21.53
CA ARG A 144 0.70 -25.06 -20.96
C ARG A 144 0.00 -24.07 -21.90
N ALA A 145 -0.52 -24.52 -23.01
CA ALA A 145 -1.24 -23.67 -23.95
C ALA A 145 -2.63 -23.28 -23.39
N PRO A 146 -3.21 -22.16 -23.82
CA PRO A 146 -4.49 -21.68 -23.28
C PRO A 146 -5.69 -22.54 -23.67
N GLY A 147 -5.59 -23.37 -24.73
CA GLY A 147 -6.72 -24.15 -25.28
C GLY A 147 -7.61 -23.32 -26.19
N GLY A 148 -8.90 -23.64 -26.23
CA GLY A 148 -9.87 -22.92 -27.03
C GLY A 148 -10.02 -21.48 -26.61
N ILE A 149 -10.03 -20.55 -27.57
CA ILE A 149 -10.13 -19.12 -27.34
C ILE A 149 -11.52 -18.55 -27.64
N GLY A 150 -12.43 -19.38 -28.09
CA GLY A 150 -13.83 -19.04 -28.40
C GLY A 150 -14.53 -20.15 -29.15
N ALA A 151 -15.83 -19.94 -29.41
CA ALA A 151 -16.63 -20.79 -30.30
C ALA A 151 -16.20 -20.58 -31.77
N SER A 152 -16.65 -21.44 -32.68
CA SER A 152 -16.27 -21.44 -34.08
C SER A 152 -16.80 -20.20 -34.85
N SER A 153 -17.61 -20.44 -35.90
CA SER A 153 -18.08 -19.42 -36.84
C SER A 153 -19.00 -18.36 -36.23
N PHE A 154 -19.63 -18.63 -35.11
CA PHE A 154 -20.35 -17.64 -34.33
C PHE A 154 -19.79 -17.59 -32.91
N PRO A 155 -19.36 -16.42 -32.39
CA PRO A 155 -19.48 -15.05 -32.91
C PRO A 155 -18.33 -14.60 -33.82
N SER A 156 -17.48 -15.51 -34.35
CA SER A 156 -16.32 -15.22 -35.22
C SER A 156 -15.30 -14.21 -34.65
N ARG A 157 -15.25 -14.10 -33.36
CA ARG A 157 -14.33 -13.19 -32.65
C ARG A 157 -14.01 -13.71 -31.26
N VAL A 158 -12.91 -13.23 -30.70
CA VAL A 158 -12.57 -13.38 -29.27
C VAL A 158 -13.26 -12.28 -28.50
N TRP A 159 -13.96 -12.62 -27.42
CA TRP A 159 -14.66 -11.65 -26.59
C TRP A 159 -13.71 -10.71 -25.87
N LEU A 160 -14.13 -9.45 -25.71
CA LEU A 160 -13.41 -8.48 -24.92
C LEU A 160 -13.33 -8.97 -23.45
N GLY A 161 -12.13 -8.84 -22.85
CA GLY A 161 -11.89 -9.32 -21.49
C GLY A 161 -11.43 -10.77 -21.37
N GLN A 162 -11.28 -11.50 -22.50
CA GLN A 162 -10.70 -12.84 -22.49
C GLN A 162 -9.29 -12.83 -21.86
N HIS A 163 -9.02 -13.81 -21.00
CA HIS A 163 -7.78 -13.91 -20.26
C HIS A 163 -6.65 -14.49 -21.10
N PHE A 164 -5.76 -13.65 -21.60
CA PHE A 164 -4.59 -14.02 -22.38
C PHE A 164 -3.28 -13.82 -21.64
N PRO A 165 -2.17 -14.40 -22.16
CA PRO A 165 -0.82 -14.05 -21.76
C PRO A 165 -0.58 -12.53 -21.83
N GLY A 166 0.33 -12.02 -21.01
CA GLY A 166 0.69 -10.60 -21.03
C GLY A 166 1.52 -10.20 -19.82
N HIS A 167 1.74 -8.90 -19.70
CA HIS A 167 2.50 -8.33 -18.58
C HIS A 167 1.82 -8.66 -17.25
N MET A 168 2.62 -9.07 -16.26
CA MET A 168 2.19 -9.38 -14.90
C MET A 168 3.08 -8.68 -13.89
N GLY A 169 2.45 -8.13 -12.85
CA GLY A 169 3.17 -7.36 -11.83
C GLY A 169 3.58 -5.96 -12.29
N ASN A 170 4.42 -5.28 -11.51
CA ASN A 170 4.79 -3.87 -11.69
C ASN A 170 3.57 -2.94 -11.84
N GLU A 171 2.52 -3.25 -11.10
CA GLU A 171 1.25 -2.54 -11.06
C GLU A 171 1.00 -2.01 -9.66
N ARG A 172 0.30 -0.88 -9.55
CA ARG A 172 -0.18 -0.40 -8.26
C ARG A 172 -1.25 -1.35 -7.73
N LYS A 173 -0.95 -1.98 -6.60
CA LYS A 173 -1.88 -2.86 -5.86
C LYS A 173 -2.07 -2.31 -4.46
N THR A 174 -3.25 -2.56 -3.89
CA THR A 174 -3.60 -2.15 -2.54
C THR A 174 -3.97 -3.37 -1.71
N SER A 175 -3.24 -3.61 -0.62
CA SER A 175 -3.66 -4.52 0.44
C SER A 175 -4.58 -3.76 1.37
N LYS A 176 -5.85 -4.19 1.43
CA LYS A 176 -6.88 -3.51 2.20
C LYS A 176 -7.03 -4.12 3.59
N THR A 177 -7.45 -3.29 4.55
CA THR A 177 -7.89 -3.71 5.88
C THR A 177 -6.80 -4.50 6.65
N LEU A 178 -5.56 -4.00 6.60
CA LEU A 178 -4.46 -4.54 7.40
C LEU A 178 -4.54 -3.95 8.81
N ARG A 179 -4.42 -4.80 9.84
CA ARG A 179 -4.44 -4.35 11.24
C ARG A 179 -3.08 -3.84 11.65
N VAL A 180 -3.03 -2.69 12.29
CA VAL A 180 -1.80 -2.16 12.93
C VAL A 180 -1.54 -2.96 14.20
N VAL A 181 -0.35 -3.55 14.31
CA VAL A 181 0.07 -4.39 15.44
C VAL A 181 0.87 -3.59 16.45
N LYS A 182 1.84 -2.82 15.98
CA LYS A 182 2.72 -2.00 16.82
C LYS A 182 3.09 -0.72 16.08
N ILE A 183 3.30 0.34 16.83
CA ILE A 183 3.80 1.64 16.35
C ILE A 183 5.04 1.97 17.18
N ASP A 184 6.08 2.44 16.53
CA ASP A 184 7.28 2.98 17.15
C ASP A 184 7.47 4.40 16.63
N SER A 185 7.23 5.37 17.51
CA SER A 185 7.28 6.78 17.17
C SER A 185 8.72 7.28 17.00
N ASP A 186 9.68 6.71 17.73
CA ASP A 186 11.07 7.16 17.73
C ASP A 186 11.73 6.89 16.38
N GLU A 187 11.49 5.70 15.83
CA GLU A 187 12.02 5.28 14.53
C GLU A 187 11.02 5.46 13.37
N ASN A 188 9.82 6.00 13.64
CA ASN A 188 8.71 6.13 12.67
C ASN A 188 8.34 4.78 12.01
N LEU A 189 8.32 3.70 12.79
CA LEU A 189 7.96 2.38 12.30
C LEU A 189 6.50 2.05 12.57
N LEU A 190 5.87 1.46 11.56
CA LEU A 190 4.51 0.95 11.60
C LEU A 190 4.53 -0.54 11.26
N LEU A 191 4.18 -1.40 12.20
CA LEU A 191 4.05 -2.83 11.98
C LEU A 191 2.60 -3.17 11.65
N VAL A 192 2.36 -3.70 10.45
CA VAL A 192 1.03 -4.12 9.99
C VAL A 192 0.97 -5.63 9.83
N ARG A 193 -0.14 -6.24 10.26
CA ARG A 193 -0.36 -7.68 10.13
C ARG A 193 -0.58 -8.06 8.66
N GLY A 194 0.24 -8.97 8.15
CA GLY A 194 0.11 -9.54 6.81
C GLY A 194 1.09 -8.98 5.80
N ALA A 195 0.82 -9.23 4.52
CA ALA A 195 1.70 -8.88 3.40
C ALA A 195 1.33 -7.53 2.77
N VAL A 196 2.35 -6.77 2.39
CA VAL A 196 2.25 -5.49 1.69
C VAL A 196 2.86 -5.61 0.29
N PRO A 197 2.28 -4.99 -0.75
CA PRO A 197 2.80 -5.04 -2.11
C PRO A 197 4.22 -4.48 -2.22
N GLY A 198 5.00 -5.00 -3.14
CA GLY A 198 6.33 -4.51 -3.49
C GLY A 198 7.49 -5.27 -2.84
N PRO A 199 8.71 -5.06 -3.33
CA PRO A 199 9.96 -5.52 -2.70
C PRO A 199 10.27 -4.72 -1.43
N SER A 200 11.28 -5.15 -0.67
CA SER A 200 11.90 -4.32 0.36
C SER A 200 12.54 -3.08 -0.28
N GLY A 201 12.47 -1.93 0.37
CA GLY A 201 12.90 -0.65 -0.16
C GLY A 201 11.88 0.02 -1.11
N ALA A 202 10.71 -0.57 -1.38
CA ALA A 202 9.69 0.04 -2.22
C ALA A 202 8.94 1.14 -1.47
N TYR A 203 8.65 2.23 -2.19
CA TYR A 203 7.77 3.28 -1.70
C TYR A 203 6.33 2.78 -1.62
N ILE A 204 5.66 3.15 -0.55
CA ILE A 204 4.28 2.78 -0.25
C ILE A 204 3.48 4.01 0.18
N TYR A 205 2.18 3.91 -0.02
CA TYR A 205 1.19 4.84 0.47
C TYR A 205 0.31 4.14 1.49
N ILE A 206 0.23 4.66 2.69
CA ILE A 206 -0.54 4.12 3.81
C ILE A 206 -1.70 5.07 4.06
N SER A 207 -2.91 4.56 4.09
CA SER A 207 -4.10 5.34 4.44
C SER A 207 -4.96 4.58 5.44
N ARG A 208 -5.75 5.30 6.23
CA ARG A 208 -6.77 4.67 7.06
C ARG A 208 -7.75 3.90 6.19
N ALA A 209 -8.12 2.70 6.61
CA ALA A 209 -9.06 1.90 5.85
C ALA A 209 -10.45 2.56 5.83
N LYS A 210 -11.08 2.61 4.65
CA LYS A 210 -12.45 3.13 4.50
C LYS A 210 -13.47 2.35 5.33
N LYS A 211 -13.25 1.03 5.50
CA LYS A 211 -14.06 0.15 6.34
C LYS A 211 -13.27 -0.18 7.59
N GLN A 212 -13.51 0.54 8.67
CA GLN A 212 -13.02 0.16 9.99
C GLN A 212 -13.88 -1.03 10.48
N LYS A 213 -13.26 -2.20 10.63
CA LYS A 213 -13.90 -3.29 11.36
C LYS A 213 -13.88 -2.90 12.83
N LYS A 214 -15.02 -2.98 13.51
CA LYS A 214 -15.05 -2.83 14.97
C LYS A 214 -14.00 -3.77 15.56
N ALA A 215 -13.09 -3.23 16.37
CA ALA A 215 -12.13 -4.05 17.10
C ALA A 215 -12.92 -5.17 17.81
N PRO A 216 -12.47 -6.44 17.76
CA PRO A 216 -13.09 -7.46 18.59
C PRO A 216 -13.03 -6.96 20.03
N GLN A 217 -14.18 -6.76 20.65
CA GLN A 217 -14.25 -6.47 22.08
C GLN A 217 -13.60 -7.67 22.77
N VAL A 218 -12.40 -7.47 23.29
CA VAL A 218 -11.79 -8.46 24.19
C VAL A 218 -12.73 -8.55 25.37
N ALA A 219 -13.50 -9.62 25.45
CA ALA A 219 -14.33 -9.86 26.61
C ALA A 219 -13.41 -9.86 27.85
N PRO A 220 -13.76 -9.16 28.93
CA PRO A 220 -12.93 -9.13 30.12
C PRO A 220 -12.72 -10.59 30.57
N ALA A 221 -11.44 -10.94 30.77
CA ALA A 221 -11.05 -12.28 31.22
C ALA A 221 -11.88 -12.62 32.47
N LYS A 222 -12.72 -13.65 32.38
CA LYS A 222 -13.44 -14.15 33.53
C LYS A 222 -12.42 -14.55 34.57
N ALA A 223 -12.38 -13.82 35.69
CA ALA A 223 -11.57 -14.17 36.84
C ALA A 223 -11.91 -15.61 37.25
N LYS A 224 -10.88 -16.47 37.25
CA LYS A 224 -11.04 -17.85 37.77
C LYS A 224 -11.44 -17.75 39.24
N PRO A 225 -12.52 -18.42 39.68
CA PRO A 225 -12.85 -18.44 41.10
C PRO A 225 -11.71 -19.12 41.88
N ALA A 226 -11.25 -18.45 42.93
CA ALA A 226 -10.28 -19.00 43.86
C ALA A 226 -10.85 -20.31 44.46
N LYS A 227 -10.12 -21.40 44.26
CA LYS A 227 -10.41 -22.65 44.98
C LYS A 227 -10.12 -22.39 46.45
N LYS A 228 -11.19 -22.56 47.30
CA LYS A 228 -11.06 -22.72 48.71
C LYS A 228 -10.49 -24.08 49.05
#